data_59cb5f463ccebee996f3559397cf64d3
#
_entry.id   59cb5f463ccebee996f3559397cf64d3
#
_cell.length_a   1.000
_cell.length_b   1.000
_cell.length_c   1.000
_cell.angle_alpha   90.00
_cell.angle_beta   90.00
_cell.angle_gamma   90.00
#
_symmetry.space_group_name_H-M   'P 1'
#
loop_
_entity.id
_entity.type
_entity.pdbx_description
1 polymer ?
#
loop_
_entity_poly.entity_id
_entity_poly.type
_entity_poly.pdbx_seq_one_letter_code
_entity_poly.pdbx_strand_id
1 'polypeptide(L)'
;MGMIDQRKQVVRTAVSLLEAGLVSGTAGNVSVREVGTQCFLITPSAVNYRVMGEQDIVQVELSSGYARGQRRPSSERELHRQIYKMREDVNAVIHHHSPYATAVAVARKTIPNILDEGIDLTPIPTVGYCLAGSPELGREVAAKLAEGRNAVLLANHGAVVVGENLKEALNRSVEVERLAQVFVWAEALGGAVPLEEGAVERSKDFLKQYRNTMAARATLHTSQSAEDSESLSLADLVRFSFRSWVTFGSLIHNLVLQRLRR
;
A
#
# COMPACT_ATOMS: atom_id res chain seq x y z
N MET A 1 14.22 -17.25 -8.00
CA MET A 1 14.57 -16.06 -7.21
C MET A 1 14.91 -16.54 -5.80
N GLY A 2 16.12 -16.35 -5.33
CA GLY A 2 16.58 -16.96 -4.07
C GLY A 2 16.08 -16.23 -2.83
N MET A 3 16.11 -16.92 -1.68
CA MET A 3 15.65 -16.42 -0.37
C MET A 3 16.33 -15.11 0.05
N ILE A 4 17.60 -14.91 -0.28
CA ILE A 4 18.39 -13.70 -0.01
C ILE A 4 17.77 -12.47 -0.72
N ASP A 5 17.24 -12.67 -1.92
CA ASP A 5 16.65 -11.60 -2.70
C ASP A 5 15.31 -11.09 -2.11
N GLN A 6 14.48 -11.95 -1.53
CA GLN A 6 13.20 -11.53 -0.92
C GLN A 6 13.41 -10.66 0.35
N ARG A 7 14.40 -10.98 1.19
CA ARG A 7 14.73 -10.13 2.36
C ARG A 7 15.19 -8.74 1.93
N LYS A 8 16.06 -8.69 0.93
CA LYS A 8 16.51 -7.44 0.34
C LYS A 8 15.36 -6.62 -0.26
N GLN A 9 14.40 -7.28 -0.90
CA GLN A 9 13.21 -6.62 -1.43
C GLN A 9 12.32 -6.02 -0.32
N VAL A 10 12.11 -6.74 0.79
CA VAL A 10 11.37 -6.21 1.95
C VAL A 10 12.05 -4.95 2.51
N VAL A 11 13.38 -4.98 2.68
CA VAL A 11 14.15 -3.81 3.15
C VAL A 11 13.98 -2.63 2.18
N ARG A 12 14.17 -2.84 0.88
CA ARG A 12 14.01 -1.79 -0.13
C ARG A 12 12.60 -1.20 -0.14
N THR A 13 11.58 -2.05 -0.06
CA THR A 13 10.18 -1.60 -0.01
C THR A 13 9.90 -0.75 1.23
N ALA A 14 10.42 -1.16 2.39
CA ALA A 14 10.27 -0.39 3.62
C ALA A 14 10.95 0.99 3.54
N VAL A 15 12.13 1.07 2.93
CA VAL A 15 12.82 2.34 2.66
C VAL A 15 12.00 3.19 1.69
N SER A 16 11.45 2.61 0.62
CA SER A 16 10.60 3.33 -0.34
C SER A 16 9.33 3.91 0.30
N LEU A 17 8.72 3.20 1.26
CA LEU A 17 7.58 3.75 2.03
C LEU A 17 7.97 4.99 2.83
N LEU A 18 9.17 4.97 3.44
CA LEU A 18 9.68 6.11 4.20
C LEU A 18 9.98 7.30 3.27
N GLU A 19 10.59 7.04 2.10
CA GLU A 19 10.90 8.06 1.08
C GLU A 19 9.63 8.66 0.46
N ALA A 20 8.59 7.85 0.28
CA ALA A 20 7.27 8.29 -0.21
C ALA A 20 6.43 9.02 0.87
N GLY A 21 6.92 9.13 2.12
CA GLY A 21 6.18 9.78 3.21
C GLY A 21 4.95 8.99 3.70
N LEU A 22 4.86 7.70 3.37
CA LEU A 22 3.75 6.85 3.80
C LEU A 22 3.92 6.35 5.24
N VAL A 23 5.13 6.39 5.76
CA VAL A 23 5.47 6.06 7.14
C VAL A 23 6.44 7.07 7.72
N SER A 24 6.49 7.19 9.04
CA SER A 24 7.46 8.00 9.77
C SER A 24 8.12 7.19 10.89
N GLY A 25 9.40 7.44 11.15
CA GLY A 25 10.15 6.76 12.20
C GLY A 25 10.20 5.23 12.00
N THR A 26 9.54 4.49 12.89
CA THR A 26 9.46 3.03 12.89
C THR A 26 8.03 2.53 12.67
N ALA A 27 7.13 3.41 12.23
CA ALA A 27 5.73 3.09 11.99
C ALA A 27 5.55 2.27 10.71
N GLY A 28 4.44 1.52 10.66
CA GLY A 28 4.13 0.65 9.53
C GLY A 28 4.95 -0.63 9.51
N ASN A 29 4.64 -1.50 8.57
CA ASN A 29 5.35 -2.77 8.38
C ASN A 29 5.10 -3.32 6.98
N VAL A 30 6.06 -4.14 6.51
CA VAL A 30 6.07 -4.74 5.18
C VAL A 30 6.34 -6.22 5.32
N SER A 31 5.58 -7.04 4.60
CA SER A 31 5.85 -8.47 4.52
C SER A 31 5.69 -9.02 3.10
N VAL A 32 6.30 -10.17 2.87
CA VAL A 32 6.17 -10.95 1.65
C VAL A 32 6.04 -12.44 1.98
N ARG A 33 5.15 -13.15 1.28
CA ARG A 33 5.07 -14.61 1.36
C ARG A 33 6.38 -15.21 0.86
N GLU A 34 6.98 -16.08 1.64
CA GLU A 34 8.26 -16.70 1.29
C GLU A 34 8.05 -17.85 0.31
N VAL A 35 8.71 -17.78 -0.84
CA VAL A 35 8.55 -18.75 -1.92
C VAL A 35 8.98 -20.15 -1.47
N GLY A 36 8.15 -21.15 -1.76
CA GLY A 36 8.42 -22.56 -1.48
C GLY A 36 8.30 -22.96 -0.01
N THR A 37 7.78 -22.09 0.85
CA THR A 37 7.59 -22.37 2.28
C THR A 37 6.16 -22.02 2.73
N GLN A 38 5.81 -22.43 3.96
CA GLN A 38 4.59 -22.02 4.65
C GLN A 38 4.89 -20.86 5.62
N CYS A 39 5.74 -19.92 5.19
CA CYS A 39 6.17 -18.79 5.98
C CYS A 39 5.98 -17.47 5.22
N PHE A 40 6.13 -16.37 5.92
CA PHE A 40 6.30 -15.05 5.35
C PHE A 40 7.46 -14.32 6.04
N LEU A 41 8.08 -13.41 5.32
CA LEU A 41 9.13 -12.52 5.81
C LEU A 41 8.51 -11.17 6.16
N ILE A 42 8.85 -10.61 7.33
CA ILE A 42 8.28 -9.34 7.82
C ILE A 42 9.36 -8.44 8.42
N THR A 43 9.17 -7.14 8.32
CA THR A 43 10.01 -6.14 8.99
C THR A 43 9.98 -6.34 10.51
N PRO A 44 11.10 -6.08 11.20
CA PRO A 44 11.18 -6.17 12.65
C PRO A 44 10.43 -5.03 13.33
N SER A 45 10.07 -5.23 14.62
CA SER A 45 9.49 -4.19 15.45
C SER A 45 10.52 -3.12 15.84
N ALA A 46 10.13 -1.84 15.77
CA ALA A 46 10.88 -0.68 16.27
C ALA A 46 12.29 -0.52 15.70
N VAL A 47 12.55 -0.96 14.48
CA VAL A 47 13.81 -0.72 13.76
C VAL A 47 13.59 0.36 12.70
N ASN A 48 14.47 1.36 12.68
CA ASN A 48 14.41 2.42 11.66
C ASN A 48 14.78 1.84 10.28
N TYR A 49 13.93 2.05 9.29
CA TYR A 49 14.09 1.51 7.94
C TYR A 49 15.37 1.99 7.24
N ARG A 50 15.93 3.16 7.59
CA ARG A 50 17.19 3.67 7.01
C ARG A 50 18.42 2.86 7.40
N VAL A 51 18.37 2.14 8.52
CA VAL A 51 19.49 1.34 9.04
C VAL A 51 19.17 -0.15 9.10
N MET A 52 17.97 -0.56 8.71
CA MET A 52 17.53 -1.95 8.67
C MET A 52 18.27 -2.71 7.57
N GLY A 53 18.81 -3.87 7.93
CA GLY A 53 19.46 -4.79 7.00
C GLY A 53 18.67 -6.06 6.76
N GLU A 54 19.08 -6.86 5.80
CA GLU A 54 18.44 -8.13 5.44
C GLU A 54 18.40 -9.12 6.61
N GLN A 55 19.41 -9.10 7.47
CA GLN A 55 19.51 -9.93 8.68
C GLN A 55 18.48 -9.59 9.76
N ASP A 56 17.91 -8.37 9.70
CA ASP A 56 16.89 -7.92 10.63
C ASP A 56 15.48 -8.43 10.28
N ILE A 57 15.28 -8.87 9.02
CA ILE A 57 13.99 -9.39 8.54
C ILE A 57 13.68 -10.72 9.23
N VAL A 58 12.46 -10.83 9.75
CA VAL A 58 12.01 -11.97 10.54
C VAL A 58 11.14 -12.90 9.70
N GLN A 59 11.39 -14.20 9.77
CA GLN A 59 10.53 -15.23 9.19
C GLN A 59 9.45 -15.61 10.19
N VAL A 60 8.19 -15.72 9.72
CA VAL A 60 7.04 -16.10 10.53
C VAL A 60 6.29 -17.24 9.86
N GLU A 61 6.02 -18.32 10.60
CA GLU A 61 5.26 -19.47 10.12
C GLU A 61 3.75 -19.17 10.08
N LEU A 62 3.10 -19.49 8.98
CA LEU A 62 1.66 -19.22 8.77
C LEU A 62 0.76 -20.02 9.71
N SER A 63 1.11 -21.27 10.00
CA SER A 63 0.29 -22.17 10.83
C SER A 63 0.29 -21.72 12.29
N SER A 64 1.46 -21.63 12.91
CA SER A 64 1.65 -21.38 14.34
C SER A 64 1.82 -19.90 14.70
N GLY A 65 2.31 -19.05 13.77
CA GLY A 65 2.76 -17.69 14.05
C GLY A 65 4.15 -17.65 14.73
N TYR A 66 4.85 -18.82 14.81
CA TYR A 66 6.19 -18.88 15.34
C TYR A 66 7.17 -18.07 14.51
N ALA A 67 7.97 -17.25 15.16
CA ALA A 67 8.91 -16.34 14.50
C ALA A 67 10.37 -16.79 14.68
N ARG A 68 11.14 -16.73 13.58
CA ARG A 68 12.57 -17.03 13.54
C ARG A 68 13.35 -15.85 12.99
N GLY A 69 14.38 -15.40 13.71
CA GLY A 69 15.24 -14.29 13.29
C GLY A 69 16.02 -13.72 14.48
N GLN A 70 16.88 -12.75 14.19
CA GLN A 70 17.69 -12.06 15.20
C GLN A 70 16.89 -10.98 15.95
N ARG A 71 15.79 -10.51 15.36
CA ARG A 71 14.93 -9.44 15.89
C ARG A 71 13.55 -9.97 16.27
N ARG A 72 12.82 -9.19 17.03
CA ARG A 72 11.37 -9.42 17.23
C ARG A 72 10.63 -9.02 15.95
N PRO A 73 9.68 -9.82 15.46
CA PRO A 73 8.85 -9.42 14.33
C PRO A 73 8.01 -8.21 14.68
N SER A 74 7.46 -7.53 13.68
CA SER A 74 6.45 -6.49 13.88
C SER A 74 5.39 -6.95 14.89
N SER A 75 4.96 -6.04 15.77
CA SER A 75 3.84 -6.28 16.69
C SER A 75 2.54 -6.62 15.96
N GLU A 76 2.43 -6.24 14.70
CA GLU A 76 1.26 -6.48 13.86
C GLU A 76 1.40 -7.70 12.93
N ARG A 77 2.37 -8.59 13.19
CA ARG A 77 2.55 -9.83 12.40
C ARG A 77 1.28 -10.67 12.28
N GLU A 78 0.40 -10.63 13.29
CA GLU A 78 -0.85 -11.38 13.27
C GLU A 78 -1.82 -10.86 12.22
N LEU A 79 -1.88 -9.54 11.98
CA LEU A 79 -2.63 -8.94 10.90
C LEU A 79 -2.19 -9.51 9.54
N HIS A 80 -0.88 -9.51 9.26
CA HIS A 80 -0.34 -10.08 8.02
C HIS A 80 -0.62 -11.57 7.91
N ARG A 81 -0.46 -12.30 9.00
CA ARG A 81 -0.71 -13.75 9.05
C ARG A 81 -2.15 -14.10 8.69
N GLN A 82 -3.13 -13.38 9.24
CA GLN A 82 -4.55 -13.61 8.94
C GLN A 82 -4.87 -13.31 7.48
N ILE A 83 -4.31 -12.25 6.90
CA ILE A 83 -4.46 -11.92 5.49
C ILE A 83 -3.93 -13.07 4.61
N TYR A 84 -2.69 -13.52 4.85
CA TYR A 84 -2.11 -14.61 4.08
C TYR A 84 -2.86 -15.95 4.22
N LYS A 85 -3.50 -16.20 5.35
CA LYS A 85 -4.32 -17.40 5.54
C LYS A 85 -5.63 -17.34 4.76
N MET A 86 -6.17 -16.15 4.55
CA MET A 86 -7.47 -15.93 3.91
C MET A 86 -7.38 -15.70 2.40
N ARG A 87 -6.23 -15.18 1.92
CA ARG A 87 -5.98 -14.76 0.54
C ARG A 87 -4.73 -15.44 0.01
N GLU A 88 -4.90 -16.58 -0.67
CA GLU A 88 -3.79 -17.33 -1.27
C GLU A 88 -3.14 -16.59 -2.45
N ASP A 89 -3.90 -15.74 -3.13
CA ASP A 89 -3.46 -14.87 -4.22
C ASP A 89 -2.58 -13.69 -3.76
N VAL A 90 -2.62 -13.36 -2.45
CA VAL A 90 -1.82 -12.29 -1.87
C VAL A 90 -0.44 -12.79 -1.49
N ASN A 91 0.61 -12.17 -2.04
CA ASN A 91 2.00 -12.47 -1.72
C ASN A 91 2.73 -11.31 -1.02
N ALA A 92 2.15 -10.10 -0.98
CA ALA A 92 2.72 -8.96 -0.26
C ALA A 92 1.65 -8.20 0.52
N VAL A 93 2.01 -7.78 1.73
CA VAL A 93 1.17 -6.95 2.59
C VAL A 93 1.97 -5.76 3.09
N ILE A 94 1.41 -4.56 2.95
CA ILE A 94 1.96 -3.31 3.46
C ILE A 94 0.93 -2.68 4.39
N HIS A 95 1.36 -2.35 5.59
CA HIS A 95 0.64 -1.50 6.52
C HIS A 95 1.39 -0.18 6.69
N HIS A 96 0.68 0.95 6.57
CA HIS A 96 1.27 2.28 6.65
C HIS A 96 0.35 3.28 7.35
N HIS A 97 0.94 4.40 7.81
CA HIS A 97 0.25 5.47 8.54
C HIS A 97 0.33 6.78 7.77
N SER A 98 0.06 6.73 6.47
CA SER A 98 0.10 7.93 5.64
C SER A 98 -0.95 8.96 6.05
N PRO A 99 -0.66 10.27 5.96
CA PRO A 99 -1.47 11.31 6.59
C PRO A 99 -2.93 11.35 6.13
N TYR A 100 -3.17 11.32 4.81
CA TYR A 100 -4.54 11.47 4.29
C TYR A 100 -5.37 10.20 4.46
N ALA A 101 -4.80 9.02 4.21
CA ALA A 101 -5.49 7.76 4.46
C ALA A 101 -5.85 7.63 5.96
N THR A 102 -4.93 8.02 6.84
CA THR A 102 -5.20 8.03 8.28
C THR A 102 -6.28 9.06 8.65
N ALA A 103 -6.29 10.25 8.04
CA ALA A 103 -7.34 11.25 8.28
C ALA A 103 -8.73 10.74 7.90
N VAL A 104 -8.86 10.07 6.74
CA VAL A 104 -10.11 9.43 6.32
C VAL A 104 -10.52 8.30 7.27
N ALA A 105 -9.55 7.50 7.74
CA ALA A 105 -9.77 6.43 8.71
C ALA A 105 -10.26 6.95 10.06
N VAL A 106 -9.71 8.07 10.54
CA VAL A 106 -10.17 8.76 11.78
C VAL A 106 -11.60 9.28 11.60
N ALA A 107 -11.94 9.80 10.43
CA ALA A 107 -13.29 10.26 10.11
C ALA A 107 -14.30 9.11 9.87
N ARG A 108 -13.87 7.83 9.92
CA ARG A 108 -14.72 6.65 9.67
C ARG A 108 -15.38 6.65 8.29
N LYS A 109 -14.78 7.32 7.33
CA LYS A 109 -15.31 7.40 5.98
C LYS A 109 -14.75 6.26 5.10
N THR A 110 -15.50 5.93 4.06
CA THR A 110 -15.06 5.11 2.93
C THR A 110 -14.61 6.04 1.82
N ILE A 111 -13.50 5.77 1.16
CA ILE A 111 -13.11 6.46 -0.07
C ILE A 111 -13.92 5.83 -1.21
N PRO A 112 -14.86 6.54 -1.84
CA PRO A 112 -15.69 6.00 -2.92
C PRO A 112 -14.94 5.98 -4.26
N ASN A 113 -15.58 5.50 -5.31
CA ASN A 113 -15.07 5.57 -6.69
C ASN A 113 -15.10 7.02 -7.18
N ILE A 114 -14.04 7.78 -7.03
CA ILE A 114 -13.98 9.23 -7.35
C ILE A 114 -13.04 9.56 -8.52
N LEU A 115 -12.17 8.63 -8.91
CA LEU A 115 -11.23 8.80 -10.01
C LEU A 115 -11.18 7.51 -10.85
N ASP A 116 -10.93 7.66 -12.16
CA ASP A 116 -10.62 6.53 -13.04
C ASP A 116 -9.34 5.81 -12.62
N GLU A 117 -8.32 6.57 -12.21
CA GLU A 117 -7.13 6.02 -11.55
C GLU A 117 -7.53 5.44 -10.20
N GLY A 118 -6.99 4.28 -9.88
CA GLY A 118 -7.29 3.58 -8.63
C GLY A 118 -8.67 2.95 -8.55
N ILE A 119 -9.44 2.89 -9.64
CA ILE A 119 -10.79 2.31 -9.69
C ILE A 119 -10.81 0.82 -9.28
N ASP A 120 -9.70 0.11 -9.40
CA ASP A 120 -9.52 -1.27 -8.94
C ASP A 120 -9.19 -1.39 -7.43
N LEU A 121 -8.93 -0.27 -6.76
CA LEU A 121 -8.77 -0.20 -5.30
C LEU A 121 -10.04 0.29 -4.60
N THR A 122 -10.81 1.14 -5.27
CA THR A 122 -12.02 1.74 -4.69
C THR A 122 -13.28 0.88 -4.93
N PRO A 123 -14.25 0.92 -4.01
CA PRO A 123 -14.27 1.72 -2.79
C PRO A 123 -13.34 1.14 -1.71
N ILE A 124 -12.63 2.03 -0.96
CA ILE A 124 -11.76 1.63 0.14
C ILE A 124 -12.49 1.87 1.47
N PRO A 125 -12.99 0.82 2.13
CA PRO A 125 -13.74 0.95 3.38
C PRO A 125 -12.81 1.17 4.58
N THR A 126 -13.36 1.75 5.65
CA THR A 126 -12.74 1.79 6.96
C THR A 126 -13.25 0.64 7.82
N VAL A 127 -12.34 -0.21 8.30
CA VAL A 127 -12.62 -1.25 9.30
C VAL A 127 -12.78 -0.60 10.68
N GLY A 128 -13.68 -1.13 11.50
CA GLY A 128 -13.92 -0.66 12.86
C GLY A 128 -12.66 -0.64 13.72
N TYR A 129 -12.69 0.15 14.80
CA TYR A 129 -11.54 0.23 15.70
C TYR A 129 -11.31 -1.12 16.42
N CYS A 130 -10.10 -1.63 16.28
CA CYS A 130 -9.54 -2.72 17.09
C CYS A 130 -8.17 -2.28 17.59
N LEU A 131 -7.74 -2.85 18.71
CA LEU A 131 -6.41 -2.55 19.27
C LEU A 131 -5.32 -2.98 18.30
N ALA A 132 -4.36 -2.10 18.03
CA ALA A 132 -3.20 -2.39 17.19
C ALA A 132 -2.47 -3.66 17.66
N GLY A 133 -2.12 -4.54 16.73
CA GLY A 133 -1.46 -5.82 17.01
C GLY A 133 -2.36 -6.91 17.58
N SER A 134 -3.64 -6.64 17.85
CA SER A 134 -4.57 -7.65 18.34
C SER A 134 -4.92 -8.70 17.26
N PRO A 135 -5.21 -9.95 17.64
CA PRO A 135 -5.72 -10.95 16.72
C PRO A 135 -7.07 -10.57 16.09
N GLU A 136 -7.87 -9.77 16.80
CA GLU A 136 -9.15 -9.26 16.34
C GLU A 136 -8.97 -8.35 15.13
N LEU A 137 -8.07 -7.36 15.22
CA LEU A 137 -7.72 -6.50 14.08
C LEU A 137 -7.35 -7.34 12.84
N GLY A 138 -6.51 -8.36 13.04
CA GLY A 138 -6.09 -9.25 11.95
C GLY A 138 -7.28 -9.95 11.29
N ARG A 139 -8.23 -10.46 12.07
CA ARG A 139 -9.43 -11.13 11.54
C ARG A 139 -10.35 -10.19 10.79
N GLU A 140 -10.65 -9.03 11.35
CA GLU A 140 -11.52 -8.02 10.73
C GLU A 140 -10.95 -7.53 9.40
N VAL A 141 -9.65 -7.22 9.36
CA VAL A 141 -8.97 -6.79 8.15
C VAL A 141 -8.94 -7.89 7.09
N ALA A 142 -8.60 -9.11 7.48
CA ALA A 142 -8.55 -10.24 6.56
C ALA A 142 -9.93 -10.56 5.97
N ALA A 143 -11.00 -10.53 6.81
CA ALA A 143 -12.37 -10.72 6.35
C ALA A 143 -12.78 -9.64 5.34
N LYS A 144 -12.41 -8.37 5.58
CA LYS A 144 -12.75 -7.27 4.69
C LYS A 144 -11.99 -7.35 3.35
N LEU A 145 -10.74 -7.78 3.36
CA LEU A 145 -9.96 -8.02 2.15
C LEU A 145 -10.43 -9.27 1.38
N ALA A 146 -10.99 -10.27 2.06
CA ALA A 146 -11.54 -11.48 1.42
C ALA A 146 -12.75 -11.20 0.51
N GLU A 147 -13.38 -10.04 0.63
CA GLU A 147 -14.42 -9.56 -0.29
C GLU A 147 -13.86 -9.13 -1.68
N GLY A 148 -12.63 -9.52 -2.02
CA GLY A 148 -11.96 -9.16 -3.28
C GLY A 148 -11.29 -7.79 -3.28
N ARG A 149 -11.11 -7.18 -2.11
CA ARG A 149 -10.48 -5.86 -1.97
C ARG A 149 -8.97 -5.98 -1.86
N ASN A 150 -8.28 -4.92 -2.27
CA ASN A 150 -6.81 -4.84 -2.19
C ASN A 150 -6.32 -3.75 -1.23
N ALA A 151 -7.24 -2.98 -0.65
CA ALA A 151 -6.94 -1.96 0.35
C ALA A 151 -8.09 -1.80 1.35
N VAL A 152 -7.76 -1.51 2.60
CA VAL A 152 -8.70 -1.10 3.67
C VAL A 152 -8.06 -0.05 4.55
N LEU A 153 -8.87 0.84 5.11
CA LEU A 153 -8.47 1.78 6.15
C LEU A 153 -8.77 1.19 7.53
N LEU A 154 -7.92 1.52 8.49
CA LEU A 154 -8.05 1.08 9.89
C LEU A 154 -8.45 2.28 10.75
N ALA A 155 -9.61 2.22 11.37
CA ALA A 155 -10.12 3.29 12.21
C ALA A 155 -9.12 3.77 13.25
N ASN A 156 -8.78 5.10 13.23
CA ASN A 156 -7.82 5.75 14.12
C ASN A 156 -6.40 5.15 14.09
N HIS A 157 -5.98 4.56 12.94
CA HIS A 157 -4.72 3.85 12.89
C HIS A 157 -3.96 4.12 11.57
N GLY A 158 -4.47 3.67 10.43
CA GLY A 158 -3.78 3.78 9.15
C GLY A 158 -4.46 3.02 8.03
N ALA A 159 -3.68 2.43 7.13
CA ALA A 159 -4.16 1.65 6.00
C ALA A 159 -3.42 0.31 5.87
N VAL A 160 -4.09 -0.69 5.30
CA VAL A 160 -3.50 -1.96 4.87
C VAL A 160 -3.76 -2.15 3.40
N VAL A 161 -2.71 -2.51 2.67
CA VAL A 161 -2.72 -2.71 1.23
C VAL A 161 -2.06 -4.04 0.90
N VAL A 162 -2.64 -4.77 -0.07
CA VAL A 162 -2.14 -6.08 -0.50
C VAL A 162 -1.83 -6.11 -1.98
N GLY A 163 -0.97 -7.03 -2.38
CA GLY A 163 -0.59 -7.22 -3.78
C GLY A 163 -0.05 -8.62 -4.06
N GLU A 164 0.04 -8.97 -5.34
CA GLU A 164 0.67 -10.21 -5.81
C GLU A 164 2.20 -10.21 -5.59
N ASN A 165 2.78 -9.02 -5.39
CA ASN A 165 4.19 -8.82 -5.09
C ASN A 165 4.40 -7.47 -4.38
N LEU A 166 5.62 -7.26 -3.83
CA LEU A 166 5.97 -6.04 -3.10
C LEU A 166 5.89 -4.76 -3.94
N LYS A 167 6.22 -4.83 -5.23
CA LYS A 167 6.14 -3.67 -6.14
C LYS A 167 4.68 -3.22 -6.31
N GLU A 168 3.79 -4.15 -6.52
CA GLU A 168 2.37 -3.86 -6.67
C GLU A 168 1.77 -3.32 -5.37
N ALA A 169 2.05 -3.96 -4.22
CA ALA A 169 1.59 -3.49 -2.92
C ALA A 169 2.10 -2.06 -2.62
N LEU A 170 3.35 -1.73 -2.97
CA LEU A 170 3.91 -0.39 -2.82
C LEU A 170 3.20 0.63 -3.72
N ASN A 171 3.00 0.32 -4.99
CA ASN A 171 2.31 1.20 -5.92
C ASN A 171 0.87 1.48 -5.45
N ARG A 172 0.15 0.45 -5.04
CA ARG A 172 -1.18 0.57 -4.45
C ARG A 172 -1.18 1.40 -3.16
N SER A 173 -0.14 1.30 -2.32
CA SER A 173 -0.02 2.12 -1.10
C SER A 173 0.11 3.61 -1.43
N VAL A 174 0.91 3.96 -2.43
CA VAL A 174 1.02 5.34 -2.94
C VAL A 174 -0.32 5.82 -3.50
N GLU A 175 -1.01 4.97 -4.25
CA GLU A 175 -2.31 5.28 -4.83
C GLU A 175 -3.40 5.47 -3.78
N VAL A 176 -3.43 4.64 -2.73
CA VAL A 176 -4.37 4.81 -1.59
C VAL A 176 -4.20 6.17 -0.93
N GLU A 177 -2.96 6.60 -0.69
CA GLU A 177 -2.71 7.93 -0.11
C GLU A 177 -3.14 9.06 -1.04
N ARG A 178 -2.88 8.92 -2.36
CA ARG A 178 -3.33 9.89 -3.36
C ARG A 178 -4.85 9.99 -3.43
N LEU A 179 -5.55 8.87 -3.49
CA LEU A 179 -7.02 8.83 -3.48
C LEU A 179 -7.59 9.46 -2.20
N ALA A 180 -6.99 9.15 -1.05
CA ALA A 180 -7.37 9.74 0.23
C ALA A 180 -7.17 11.26 0.24
N GLN A 181 -6.06 11.74 -0.30
CA GLN A 181 -5.76 13.17 -0.41
C GLN A 181 -6.79 13.90 -1.26
N VAL A 182 -7.09 13.39 -2.46
CA VAL A 182 -8.10 13.96 -3.34
C VAL A 182 -9.47 13.94 -2.69
N PHE A 183 -9.82 12.83 -2.03
CA PHE A 183 -11.08 12.71 -1.30
C PHE A 183 -11.22 13.76 -0.19
N VAL A 184 -10.19 13.95 0.65
CA VAL A 184 -10.19 14.96 1.71
C VAL A 184 -10.37 16.37 1.14
N TRP A 185 -9.70 16.70 0.04
CA TRP A 185 -9.83 18.00 -0.59
C TRP A 185 -11.21 18.21 -1.24
N ALA A 186 -11.74 17.19 -1.90
CA ALA A 186 -13.09 17.26 -2.46
C ALA A 186 -14.16 17.48 -1.37
N GLU A 187 -14.04 16.77 -0.24
CA GLU A 187 -14.91 16.94 0.92
C GLU A 187 -14.82 18.38 1.46
N ALA A 188 -13.63 18.97 1.53
CA ALA A 188 -13.43 20.36 1.96
C ALA A 188 -14.01 21.40 0.97
N LEU A 189 -14.16 21.04 -0.30
CA LEU A 189 -14.73 21.89 -1.35
C LEU A 189 -16.26 21.78 -1.46
N GLY A 190 -16.90 20.94 -0.67
CA GLY A 190 -18.37 20.81 -0.64
C GLY A 190 -18.87 19.38 -0.87
N GLY A 191 -18.00 18.42 -0.95
CA GLY A 191 -18.29 16.99 -1.04
C GLY A 191 -17.70 16.34 -2.28
N ALA A 192 -17.25 15.09 -2.11
CA ALA A 192 -16.82 14.26 -3.22
C ALA A 192 -18.03 13.70 -3.96
N VAL A 193 -18.02 13.80 -5.28
CA VAL A 193 -19.06 13.22 -6.14
C VAL A 193 -18.53 11.91 -6.72
N PRO A 194 -19.06 10.76 -6.32
CA PRO A 194 -18.64 9.47 -6.88
C PRO A 194 -18.98 9.33 -8.36
N LEU A 195 -18.18 8.54 -9.07
CA LEU A 195 -18.50 8.12 -10.41
C LEU A 195 -19.78 7.27 -10.42
N GLU A 196 -20.60 7.45 -11.46
CA GLU A 196 -21.77 6.60 -11.68
C GLU A 196 -21.35 5.15 -11.93
N GLU A 197 -22.19 4.19 -11.53
CA GLU A 197 -21.90 2.74 -11.63
C GLU A 197 -21.48 2.32 -13.05
N GLY A 198 -22.18 2.81 -14.08
CA GLY A 198 -21.84 2.55 -15.48
C GLY A 198 -20.50 3.15 -15.92
N ALA A 199 -20.03 4.25 -15.30
CA ALA A 199 -18.70 4.80 -15.53
C ALA A 199 -17.63 3.94 -14.86
N VAL A 200 -17.90 3.47 -13.63
CA VAL A 200 -17.00 2.57 -12.88
C VAL A 200 -16.69 1.30 -13.69
N GLU A 201 -17.70 0.64 -14.24
CA GLU A 201 -17.49 -0.56 -15.03
C GLU A 201 -16.70 -0.28 -16.33
N ARG A 202 -17.02 0.80 -17.04
CA ARG A 202 -16.24 1.20 -18.25
C ARG A 202 -14.77 1.48 -17.92
N SER A 203 -14.50 2.14 -16.80
CA SER A 203 -13.13 2.44 -16.36
C SER A 203 -12.36 1.17 -16.00
N LYS A 204 -12.98 0.22 -15.32
CA LYS A 204 -12.39 -1.11 -15.03
C LYS A 204 -12.06 -1.87 -16.30
N ASP A 205 -12.98 -1.93 -17.26
CA ASP A 205 -12.77 -2.60 -18.53
C ASP A 205 -11.64 -1.95 -19.34
N PHE A 206 -11.60 -0.62 -19.39
CA PHE A 206 -10.53 0.13 -20.03
C PHE A 206 -9.16 -0.19 -19.39
N LEU A 207 -9.04 -0.12 -18.07
CA LEU A 207 -7.80 -0.42 -17.37
C LEU A 207 -7.34 -1.87 -17.59
N LYS A 208 -8.27 -2.82 -17.60
CA LYS A 208 -7.97 -4.23 -17.91
C LYS A 208 -7.40 -4.39 -19.31
N GLN A 209 -8.03 -3.78 -20.32
CA GLN A 209 -7.57 -3.81 -21.69
C GLN A 209 -6.21 -3.12 -21.85
N TYR A 210 -6.03 -1.95 -21.21
CA TYR A 210 -4.78 -1.20 -21.22
C TYR A 210 -3.63 -2.03 -20.62
N ARG A 211 -3.82 -2.66 -19.45
CA ARG A 211 -2.82 -3.54 -18.83
C ARG A 211 -2.45 -4.72 -19.73
N ASN A 212 -3.44 -5.37 -20.33
CA ASN A 212 -3.20 -6.49 -21.27
C ASN A 212 -2.38 -6.04 -22.49
N THR A 213 -2.68 -4.87 -23.05
CA THR A 213 -1.95 -4.30 -24.17
C THR A 213 -0.51 -3.96 -23.79
N MET A 214 -0.28 -3.38 -22.61
CA MET A 214 1.05 -3.04 -22.14
C MET A 214 1.88 -4.29 -21.81
N ALA A 215 1.28 -5.31 -21.22
CA ALA A 215 1.93 -6.59 -20.96
C ALA A 215 2.36 -7.27 -22.26
N ALA A 216 1.49 -7.29 -23.27
CA ALA A 216 1.82 -7.83 -24.60
C ALA A 216 2.97 -7.07 -25.28
N ARG A 217 3.00 -5.74 -25.17
CA ARG A 217 4.11 -4.92 -25.71
C ARG A 217 5.42 -5.16 -24.97
N ALA A 218 5.39 -5.30 -23.64
CA ALA A 218 6.58 -5.59 -22.85
C ALA A 218 7.20 -6.93 -23.23
N THR A 219 6.38 -7.95 -23.51
CA THR A 219 6.86 -9.28 -23.97
C THR A 219 7.50 -9.21 -25.36
N LEU A 220 7.00 -8.36 -26.27
CA LEU A 220 7.57 -8.16 -27.58
C LEU A 220 8.91 -7.39 -27.55
N HIS A 221 9.08 -6.45 -26.62
CA HIS A 221 10.33 -5.71 -26.47
C HIS A 221 11.44 -6.53 -25.78
N THR A 222 11.11 -7.45 -24.87
CA THR A 222 12.11 -8.35 -24.25
C THR A 222 12.68 -9.36 -25.23
N SER A 223 12.03 -9.63 -26.34
CA SER A 223 12.56 -10.48 -27.43
C SER A 223 13.48 -9.73 -28.41
N GLN A 224 13.52 -8.40 -28.36
CA GLN A 224 14.31 -7.56 -29.29
C GLN A 224 15.44 -6.75 -28.64
N SER A 225 15.55 -6.68 -27.31
CA SER A 225 16.59 -5.88 -26.65
C SER A 225 17.27 -6.65 -25.50
N ALA A 226 18.19 -7.55 -25.90
CA ALA A 226 19.22 -8.06 -25.00
C ALA A 226 20.41 -7.08 -24.86
N GLU A 227 20.40 -5.95 -25.55
CA GLU A 227 21.44 -4.92 -25.54
C GLU A 227 20.75 -3.56 -25.34
N ASP A 228 21.05 -2.86 -24.28
CA ASP A 228 20.63 -1.53 -23.82
C ASP A 228 19.52 -1.49 -22.76
N SER A 229 19.91 -1.66 -21.51
CA SER A 229 19.07 -1.30 -20.37
C SER A 229 19.74 -0.28 -19.45
N GLU A 230 19.56 1.01 -19.72
CA GLU A 230 19.54 2.01 -18.64
C GLU A 230 18.13 2.08 -18.06
N SER A 231 17.91 1.38 -16.97
CA SER A 231 16.64 1.40 -16.24
C SER A 231 16.56 2.68 -15.43
N LEU A 232 15.62 3.55 -15.76
CA LEU A 232 15.14 4.60 -14.86
C LEU A 232 14.75 3.95 -13.52
N SER A 233 15.39 4.38 -12.44
CA SER A 233 15.15 3.82 -11.12
C SER A 233 13.75 4.20 -10.61
N LEU A 234 13.12 3.32 -9.81
CA LEU A 234 11.84 3.62 -9.15
C LEU A 234 11.93 4.93 -8.33
N ALA A 235 13.12 5.26 -7.82
CA ALA A 235 13.43 6.51 -7.11
C ALA A 235 13.24 7.75 -8.00
N ASP A 236 13.50 7.66 -9.31
CA ASP A 236 13.36 8.77 -10.24
C ASP A 236 11.88 9.03 -10.56
N LEU A 237 11.06 7.98 -10.66
CA LEU A 237 9.61 8.09 -10.84
C LEU A 237 8.92 8.69 -9.59
N VAL A 238 9.32 8.27 -8.40
CA VAL A 238 8.80 8.80 -7.14
C VAL A 238 9.25 10.25 -6.92
N ARG A 239 10.51 10.60 -7.22
CA ARG A 239 11.03 11.98 -7.13
C ARG A 239 10.34 12.94 -8.10
N PHE A 240 10.00 12.50 -9.31
CA PHE A 240 9.29 13.33 -10.26
C PHE A 240 7.85 13.62 -9.81
N SER A 241 7.16 12.62 -9.29
CA SER A 241 5.81 12.77 -8.72
C SER A 241 5.80 13.72 -7.50
N PHE A 242 6.74 13.55 -6.56
CA PHE A 242 6.74 14.28 -5.28
C PHE A 242 7.14 15.77 -5.43
N ARG A 243 8.11 16.13 -6.30
CA ARG A 243 8.51 17.53 -6.50
C ARG A 243 7.40 18.39 -7.11
N SER A 244 6.62 17.85 -8.03
CA SER A 244 5.47 18.58 -8.60
C SER A 244 4.35 18.81 -7.59
N TRP A 245 4.20 17.93 -6.59
CA TRP A 245 3.11 17.96 -5.63
C TRP A 245 3.34 18.88 -4.42
N VAL A 246 4.57 19.00 -3.92
CA VAL A 246 4.87 19.89 -2.80
C VAL A 246 4.63 21.35 -3.18
N THR A 247 4.91 21.73 -4.42
CA THR A 247 4.69 23.10 -4.92
C THR A 247 3.20 23.42 -5.08
N PHE A 248 2.36 22.45 -5.47
CA PHE A 248 0.92 22.63 -5.65
C PHE A 248 0.17 22.64 -4.31
N GLY A 249 0.57 21.79 -3.36
CA GLY A 249 -0.04 21.70 -2.03
C GLY A 249 0.08 22.98 -1.22
N SER A 250 1.20 23.70 -1.31
CA SER A 250 1.37 24.98 -0.61
C SER A 250 0.47 26.09 -1.17
N LEU A 251 0.15 26.07 -2.45
CA LEU A 251 -0.74 27.04 -3.09
C LEU A 251 -2.19 26.86 -2.63
N ILE A 252 -2.65 25.62 -2.57
CA ILE A 252 -4.04 25.29 -2.14
C ILE A 252 -4.21 25.51 -0.63
N HIS A 253 -3.20 25.18 0.18
CA HIS A 253 -3.22 25.43 1.62
C HIS A 253 -3.48 26.92 1.92
N ASN A 254 -2.82 27.82 1.21
CA ASN A 254 -3.02 29.26 1.36
C ASN A 254 -4.41 29.72 0.88
N LEU A 255 -4.97 29.13 -0.17
CA LEU A 255 -6.30 29.45 -0.68
C LEU A 255 -7.43 29.01 0.28
N VAL A 256 -7.30 27.81 0.89
CA VAL A 256 -8.26 27.28 1.88
C VAL A 256 -8.23 28.15 3.15
N LEU A 257 -7.05 28.53 3.64
CA LEU A 257 -6.92 29.40 4.83
C LEU A 257 -7.48 30.82 4.58
N GLN A 258 -7.41 31.35 3.37
CA GLN A 258 -8.04 32.64 3.04
C GLN A 258 -9.57 32.57 3.00
N ARG A 259 -10.16 31.43 2.66
CA ARG A 259 -11.63 31.23 2.60
C ARG A 259 -12.26 30.95 3.97
N LEU A 260 -11.50 30.37 4.92
CA LEU A 260 -11.95 30.13 6.30
C LEU A 260 -11.86 31.40 7.19
N ARG A 261 -11.25 32.47 6.69
CA ARG A 261 -11.17 33.79 7.38
C ARG A 261 -12.18 34.82 6.90
N ARG A 262 -13.09 34.46 6.00
CA ARG A 262 -14.27 35.21 5.58
C ARG A 262 -15.54 34.53 6.05
#